data_3768ba91597b76d9feac1c224cbc963f
#
_entry.id   3768ba91597b76d9feac1c224cbc963f
#
_cell.length_a   1.000
_cell.length_b   1.000
_cell.length_c   1.000
_cell.angle_alpha   90.00
_cell.angle_beta   90.00
_cell.angle_gamma   90.00
#
_symmetry.space_group_name_H-M   'P 1'
#
loop_
_entity.id
_entity.type
_entity.pdbx_description
1 polymer ?
#
loop_
_entity_poly.entity_id
_entity_poly.type
_entity_poly.pdbx_seq_one_letter_code
_entity_poly.pdbx_strand_id
1 'polypeptide(L)'
;MDFALSAQAQETSENMWDFMVNHVFPAEPVWHAYLAEHGAHATPPVIEDLKAEARRRGLWNLFLPRLSGMTNLEYAAIAEISGWSPVIAPEAINCQAPDTGNMETLDLFATAEQRERWLDPLLEGRIRSAFAMTEPDVASSDATNIQTVMRRDGDDYVINGRKWWITGVADQRCEIFIVMGKTDPEADTHRQQSMILVPRDTPGLSIERHLPVFGYQDQHGHSEIVFRDVRVPATNLLAGEGDGFMIAQARLGPGRIHHAMRAIGMAERALALM
;
A
#
# COMPACT_ATOMS: atom_id res chain seq x y z
N MET A 1 13.75 27.89 6.33
CA MET A 1 12.62 26.99 6.06
C MET A 1 11.82 26.95 7.35
N ASP A 2 10.53 27.22 7.30
CA ASP A 2 9.66 27.18 8.46
C ASP A 2 8.99 25.81 8.52
N PHE A 3 9.11 25.11 9.63
CA PHE A 3 8.51 23.80 9.88
C PHE A 3 7.33 23.88 10.86
N ALA A 4 6.87 25.09 11.19
CA ALA A 4 5.69 25.24 12.02
C ALA A 4 4.46 24.63 11.32
N LEU A 5 3.68 23.88 12.08
CA LEU A 5 2.43 23.31 11.58
C LEU A 5 1.41 24.44 11.34
N SER A 6 0.61 24.29 10.29
CA SER A 6 -0.58 25.12 10.12
C SER A 6 -1.58 24.86 11.24
N ALA A 7 -2.51 25.78 11.46
CA ALA A 7 -3.56 25.60 12.47
C ALA A 7 -4.36 24.31 12.23
N GLN A 8 -4.66 23.99 10.96
CA GLN A 8 -5.33 22.75 10.58
C GLN A 8 -4.49 21.52 10.96
N ALA A 9 -3.21 21.52 10.63
CA ALA A 9 -2.33 20.37 10.93
C ALA A 9 -2.16 20.18 12.43
N GLN A 10 -2.10 21.26 13.22
CA GLN A 10 -2.02 21.21 14.67
C GLN A 10 -3.31 20.63 15.27
N GLU A 11 -4.48 21.14 14.90
CA GLU A 11 -5.77 20.63 15.37
C GLU A 11 -5.95 19.14 15.01
N THR A 12 -5.57 18.77 13.77
CA THR A 12 -5.64 17.37 13.32
C THR A 12 -4.68 16.48 14.12
N SER A 13 -3.48 16.97 14.46
CA SER A 13 -2.50 16.24 15.27
C SER A 13 -3.01 16.02 16.70
N GLU A 14 -3.61 17.03 17.31
CA GLU A 14 -4.22 16.92 18.64
C GLU A 14 -5.38 15.90 18.66
N ASN A 15 -6.25 15.96 17.64
CA ASN A 15 -7.33 14.98 17.45
C ASN A 15 -6.80 13.56 17.19
N MET A 16 -5.73 13.43 16.39
CA MET A 16 -5.07 12.14 16.16
C MET A 16 -4.47 11.58 17.46
N TRP A 17 -3.83 12.41 18.27
CA TRP A 17 -3.26 11.97 19.54
C TRP A 17 -4.35 11.54 20.54
N ASP A 18 -5.46 12.28 20.61
CA ASP A 18 -6.61 11.87 21.41
C ASP A 18 -7.19 10.52 20.94
N PHE A 19 -7.27 10.31 19.62
CA PHE A 19 -7.68 9.03 19.03
C PHE A 19 -6.72 7.89 19.43
N MET A 20 -5.40 8.14 19.40
CA MET A 20 -4.40 7.15 19.83
C MET A 20 -4.61 6.75 21.29
N VAL A 21 -4.72 7.72 22.19
CA VAL A 21 -4.81 7.48 23.64
C VAL A 21 -6.11 6.79 24.04
N ASN A 22 -7.21 7.24 23.48
CA ASN A 22 -8.55 6.80 23.94
C ASN A 22 -9.09 5.58 23.15
N HIS A 23 -8.54 5.27 21.97
CA HIS A 23 -9.08 4.20 21.12
C HIS A 23 -8.02 3.20 20.65
N VAL A 24 -6.89 3.68 20.09
CA VAL A 24 -5.89 2.78 19.49
C VAL A 24 -5.11 2.01 20.53
N PHE A 25 -4.53 2.67 21.53
CA PHE A 25 -3.75 1.98 22.58
C PHE A 25 -4.59 0.99 23.40
N PRO A 26 -5.85 1.31 23.77
CA PRO A 26 -6.71 0.31 24.41
C PRO A 26 -7.05 -0.88 23.52
N ALA A 27 -7.03 -0.73 22.20
CA ALA A 27 -7.30 -1.82 21.26
C ALA A 27 -6.11 -2.76 21.06
N GLU A 28 -4.87 -2.36 21.36
CA GLU A 28 -3.68 -3.19 21.12
C GLU A 28 -3.74 -4.57 21.81
N PRO A 29 -4.07 -4.70 23.08
CA PRO A 29 -4.17 -6.02 23.71
C PRO A 29 -5.27 -6.89 23.10
N VAL A 30 -6.39 -6.30 22.68
CA VAL A 30 -7.49 -7.01 21.98
C VAL A 30 -7.02 -7.52 20.62
N TRP A 31 -6.31 -6.67 19.87
CA TRP A 31 -5.70 -7.01 18.60
C TRP A 31 -4.73 -8.19 18.71
N HIS A 32 -3.78 -8.12 19.63
CA HIS A 32 -2.78 -9.16 19.82
C HIS A 32 -3.38 -10.49 20.28
N ALA A 33 -4.36 -10.45 21.18
CA ALA A 33 -5.07 -11.64 21.63
C ALA A 33 -5.79 -12.34 20.48
N TYR A 34 -6.45 -11.56 19.61
CA TYR A 34 -7.15 -12.11 18.45
C TYR A 34 -6.19 -12.78 17.46
N LEU A 35 -5.06 -12.14 17.14
CA LEU A 35 -4.05 -12.72 16.24
C LEU A 35 -3.41 -13.98 16.82
N ALA A 36 -3.19 -14.04 18.14
CA ALA A 36 -2.66 -15.23 18.80
C ALA A 36 -3.61 -16.45 18.70
N GLU A 37 -4.91 -16.20 18.66
CA GLU A 37 -5.93 -17.24 18.55
C GLU A 37 -6.21 -17.64 17.09
N HIS A 38 -6.24 -16.67 16.16
CA HIS A 38 -6.74 -16.86 14.79
C HIS A 38 -5.64 -16.89 13.72
N GLY A 39 -4.38 -16.63 14.11
CA GLY A 39 -3.22 -16.60 13.22
C GLY A 39 -2.80 -15.20 12.74
N ALA A 40 -1.55 -15.11 12.31
CA ALA A 40 -0.89 -13.84 12.02
C ALA A 40 -1.58 -12.98 10.96
N HIS A 41 -2.26 -13.61 10.00
CA HIS A 41 -2.91 -12.92 8.87
C HIS A 41 -4.43 -12.70 9.07
N ALA A 42 -4.95 -13.02 10.26
CA ALA A 42 -6.35 -12.75 10.57
C ALA A 42 -6.62 -11.24 10.71
N THR A 43 -7.85 -10.83 10.44
CA THR A 43 -8.28 -9.43 10.61
C THR A 43 -9.08 -9.28 11.89
N PRO A 44 -8.51 -8.68 12.97
CA PRO A 44 -9.24 -8.49 14.22
C PRO A 44 -10.44 -7.56 14.04
N PRO A 45 -11.66 -7.94 14.48
CA PRO A 45 -12.87 -7.11 14.30
C PRO A 45 -12.78 -5.71 14.88
N VAL A 46 -11.99 -5.51 15.93
CA VAL A 46 -11.77 -4.19 16.57
C VAL A 46 -11.29 -3.13 15.58
N ILE A 47 -10.70 -3.52 14.44
CA ILE A 47 -10.26 -2.55 13.44
C ILE A 47 -11.43 -1.80 12.79
N GLU A 48 -12.57 -2.44 12.63
CA GLU A 48 -13.74 -1.80 12.01
C GLU A 48 -14.34 -0.74 12.95
N ASP A 49 -14.33 -0.98 14.26
CA ASP A 49 -14.74 0.02 15.26
C ASP A 49 -13.79 1.23 15.23
N LEU A 50 -12.48 0.98 15.13
CA LEU A 50 -11.48 2.04 15.02
C LEU A 50 -11.62 2.83 13.71
N LYS A 51 -11.90 2.18 12.59
CA LYS A 51 -12.18 2.85 11.31
C LYS A 51 -13.44 3.72 11.38
N ALA A 52 -14.49 3.23 12.02
CA ALA A 52 -15.73 3.99 12.21
C ALA A 52 -15.46 5.26 13.04
N GLU A 53 -14.71 5.14 14.13
CA GLU A 53 -14.35 6.27 14.98
C GLU A 53 -13.42 7.26 14.25
N ALA A 54 -12.43 6.77 13.51
CA ALA A 54 -11.54 7.62 12.70
C ALA A 54 -12.32 8.45 11.66
N ARG A 55 -13.30 7.83 10.98
CA ARG A 55 -14.19 8.54 10.04
C ARG A 55 -15.01 9.62 10.74
N ARG A 56 -15.59 9.32 11.90
CA ARG A 56 -16.38 10.27 12.71
C ARG A 56 -15.55 11.49 13.12
N ARG A 57 -14.25 11.30 13.34
CA ARG A 57 -13.28 12.34 13.71
C ARG A 57 -12.69 13.11 12.54
N GLY A 58 -12.97 12.72 11.30
CA GLY A 58 -12.33 13.30 10.12
C GLY A 58 -10.87 12.88 9.93
N LEU A 59 -10.43 11.77 10.52
CA LEU A 59 -9.08 11.24 10.42
C LEU A 59 -8.89 10.21 9.28
N TRP A 60 -9.74 10.26 8.27
CA TRP A 60 -9.79 9.26 7.21
C TRP A 60 -9.11 9.74 5.92
N ASN A 61 -8.23 8.92 5.32
CA ASN A 61 -7.52 9.23 4.06
C ASN A 61 -6.67 10.51 4.08
N LEU A 62 -6.13 10.90 5.22
CA LEU A 62 -5.39 12.15 5.38
C LEU A 62 -4.12 12.24 4.52
N PHE A 63 -3.56 11.09 4.09
CA PHE A 63 -2.36 11.01 3.25
C PHE A 63 -2.56 11.58 1.85
N LEU A 64 -3.79 11.67 1.35
CA LEU A 64 -4.10 12.07 -0.03
C LEU A 64 -4.49 13.56 -0.08
N PRO A 65 -3.60 14.46 -0.59
CA PRO A 65 -3.82 15.92 -0.56
C PRO A 65 -5.13 16.36 -1.21
N ARG A 66 -5.55 15.70 -2.30
CA ARG A 66 -6.80 16.02 -3.00
C ARG A 66 -8.04 15.85 -2.12
N LEU A 67 -8.03 14.92 -1.18
CA LEU A 67 -9.17 14.65 -0.28
C LEU A 67 -9.05 15.41 1.04
N SER A 68 -7.86 15.44 1.61
CA SER A 68 -7.63 16.03 2.94
C SER A 68 -7.43 17.55 2.91
N GLY A 69 -6.98 18.09 1.78
CA GLY A 69 -6.51 19.48 1.68
C GLY A 69 -5.15 19.71 2.36
N MET A 70 -4.54 18.69 2.96
CA MET A 70 -3.25 18.77 3.64
C MET A 70 -2.10 18.53 2.65
N THR A 71 -1.02 19.25 2.82
CA THR A 71 0.24 18.97 2.13
C THR A 71 0.91 17.73 2.73
N ASN A 72 1.85 17.12 2.00
CA ASN A 72 2.65 16.00 2.55
C ASN A 72 3.45 16.41 3.80
N LEU A 73 3.85 17.68 3.92
CA LEU A 73 4.53 18.21 5.11
C LEU A 73 3.59 18.20 6.32
N GLU A 74 2.37 18.66 6.15
CA GLU A 74 1.36 18.68 7.22
C GLU A 74 0.94 17.25 7.63
N TYR A 75 0.76 16.36 6.66
CA TYR A 75 0.46 14.96 6.94
C TYR A 75 1.63 14.23 7.64
N ALA A 76 2.87 14.69 7.47
CA ALA A 76 4.03 14.07 8.10
C ALA A 76 3.89 13.97 9.63
N ALA A 77 3.35 15.01 10.30
CA ALA A 77 3.09 15.00 11.74
C ALA A 77 2.05 13.93 12.14
N ILE A 78 1.02 13.76 11.32
CA ILE A 78 -0.02 12.73 11.56
C ILE A 78 0.58 11.31 11.36
N ALA A 79 1.39 11.14 10.32
CA ALA A 79 2.10 9.88 10.05
C ALA A 79 3.04 9.50 11.22
N GLU A 80 3.75 10.47 11.81
CA GLU A 80 4.60 10.28 12.99
C GLU A 80 3.78 9.79 14.18
N ILE A 81 2.68 10.46 14.52
CA ILE A 81 1.78 10.05 15.60
C ILE A 81 1.25 8.62 15.35
N SER A 82 0.84 8.30 14.12
CA SER A 82 0.37 6.95 13.78
C SER A 82 1.45 5.88 13.97
N GLY A 83 2.72 6.27 13.89
CA GLY A 83 3.88 5.41 14.12
C GLY A 83 3.99 4.87 15.54
N TRP A 84 3.33 5.48 16.53
CA TRP A 84 3.25 4.97 17.89
C TRP A 84 2.48 3.64 18.00
N SER A 85 1.60 3.33 17.03
CA SER A 85 0.98 2.02 16.87
C SER A 85 1.01 1.62 15.39
N PRO A 86 2.17 1.20 14.85
CA PRO A 86 2.46 1.19 13.41
C PRO A 86 1.64 0.18 12.62
N VAL A 87 1.06 -0.82 13.29
CA VAL A 87 0.21 -1.83 12.65
C VAL A 87 -1.26 -1.39 12.67
N ILE A 88 -1.74 -0.85 13.79
CA ILE A 88 -3.17 -0.58 14.00
C ILE A 88 -3.55 0.82 13.52
N ALA A 89 -2.83 1.85 13.97
CA ALA A 89 -3.23 3.23 13.72
C ALA A 89 -3.26 3.60 12.23
N PRO A 90 -2.25 3.28 11.39
CA PRO A 90 -2.31 3.56 9.97
C PRO A 90 -3.48 2.87 9.27
N GLU A 91 -3.83 1.63 9.66
CA GLU A 91 -5.00 0.96 9.11
C GLU A 91 -6.30 1.60 9.55
N ALA A 92 -6.42 1.95 10.83
CA ALA A 92 -7.61 2.57 11.38
C ALA A 92 -8.00 3.88 10.68
N ILE A 93 -7.02 4.64 10.19
CA ILE A 93 -7.22 5.91 9.47
C ILE A 93 -7.13 5.77 7.94
N ASN A 94 -7.06 4.53 7.42
CA ASN A 94 -6.86 4.18 6.00
C ASN A 94 -5.63 4.86 5.36
N CYS A 95 -4.56 4.96 6.12
CA CYS A 95 -3.29 5.55 5.70
C CYS A 95 -2.14 4.53 5.69
N GLN A 96 -2.46 3.24 5.56
CA GLN A 96 -1.49 2.15 5.62
C GLN A 96 -0.84 1.86 4.28
N ALA A 97 0.43 1.48 4.31
CA ALA A 97 1.11 0.88 3.17
C ALA A 97 0.72 -0.61 3.02
N PRO A 98 0.65 -1.13 1.77
CA PRO A 98 1.01 -0.49 0.50
C PRO A 98 -0.10 0.38 -0.10
N ASP A 99 -1.30 0.38 0.48
CA ASP A 99 -2.49 0.98 -0.14
C ASP A 99 -2.36 2.48 -0.36
N THR A 100 -1.73 3.23 0.55
CA THR A 100 -1.52 4.68 0.33
C THR A 100 -0.84 4.95 -1.00
N GLY A 101 0.30 4.31 -1.26
CA GLY A 101 1.01 4.49 -2.53
C GLY A 101 0.24 3.93 -3.73
N ASN A 102 -0.56 2.89 -3.55
CA ASN A 102 -1.40 2.33 -4.61
C ASN A 102 -2.59 3.24 -4.91
N MET A 103 -3.23 3.82 -3.89
CA MET A 103 -4.30 4.81 -4.06
C MET A 103 -3.78 6.09 -4.72
N GLU A 104 -2.61 6.61 -4.33
CA GLU A 104 -1.95 7.73 -5.03
C GLU A 104 -1.66 7.41 -6.49
N THR A 105 -1.18 6.19 -6.77
CA THR A 105 -0.93 5.74 -8.15
C THR A 105 -2.22 5.71 -8.98
N LEU A 106 -3.30 5.15 -8.43
CA LEU A 106 -4.59 5.11 -9.11
C LEU A 106 -5.20 6.52 -9.25
N ASP A 107 -5.03 7.38 -8.25
CA ASP A 107 -5.51 8.77 -8.33
C ASP A 107 -4.82 9.57 -9.44
N LEU A 108 -3.54 9.31 -9.71
CA LEU A 108 -2.77 10.02 -10.72
C LEU A 108 -2.93 9.42 -12.13
N PHE A 109 -3.00 8.10 -12.27
CA PHE A 109 -2.77 7.42 -13.54
C PHE A 109 -3.94 6.55 -14.01
N ALA A 110 -4.95 6.27 -13.18
CA ALA A 110 -6.06 5.42 -13.55
C ALA A 110 -7.11 6.15 -14.39
N THR A 111 -7.76 5.41 -15.29
CA THR A 111 -8.95 5.90 -16.01
C THR A 111 -10.14 6.05 -15.06
N ALA A 112 -11.23 6.67 -15.51
CA ALA A 112 -12.44 6.80 -14.71
C ALA A 112 -12.99 5.44 -14.29
N GLU A 113 -13.04 4.47 -15.20
CA GLU A 113 -13.52 3.10 -14.93
C GLU A 113 -12.60 2.35 -13.96
N GLN A 114 -11.28 2.53 -14.08
CA GLN A 114 -10.33 1.92 -13.14
C GLN A 114 -10.45 2.53 -11.75
N ARG A 115 -10.70 3.85 -11.64
CA ARG A 115 -10.93 4.53 -10.36
C ARG A 115 -12.21 4.03 -9.70
N GLU A 116 -13.33 4.01 -10.40
CA GLU A 116 -14.60 3.51 -9.89
C GLU A 116 -14.47 2.05 -9.39
N ARG A 117 -13.78 1.23 -10.17
CA ARG A 117 -13.63 -0.18 -9.85
C ARG A 117 -12.68 -0.47 -8.68
N TRP A 118 -11.58 0.28 -8.57
CA TRP A 118 -10.49 -0.07 -7.66
C TRP A 118 -10.13 1.04 -6.66
N LEU A 119 -10.06 2.30 -7.09
CA LEU A 119 -9.69 3.40 -6.19
C LEU A 119 -10.79 3.69 -5.17
N ASP A 120 -12.02 3.79 -5.59
CA ASP A 120 -13.14 4.12 -4.70
C ASP A 120 -13.31 3.07 -3.58
N PRO A 121 -13.30 1.75 -3.87
CA PRO A 121 -13.32 0.73 -2.81
C PRO A 121 -12.12 0.77 -1.87
N LEU A 122 -10.93 1.13 -2.36
CA LEU A 122 -9.73 1.33 -1.54
C LEU A 122 -9.88 2.55 -0.63
N LEU A 123 -10.36 3.69 -1.16
CA LEU A 123 -10.61 4.90 -0.39
C LEU A 123 -11.71 4.69 0.67
N GLU A 124 -12.67 3.83 0.41
CA GLU A 124 -13.66 3.41 1.37
C GLU A 124 -13.13 2.38 2.39
N GLY A 125 -11.94 1.83 2.18
CA GLY A 125 -11.34 0.81 3.04
C GLY A 125 -12.05 -0.54 2.99
N ARG A 126 -12.83 -0.81 1.92
CA ARG A 126 -13.54 -2.08 1.71
C ARG A 126 -12.62 -3.18 1.19
N ILE A 127 -11.67 -2.84 0.35
CA ILE A 127 -10.66 -3.75 -0.20
C ILE A 127 -9.26 -3.27 0.15
N ARG A 128 -8.28 -4.15 -0.07
CA ARG A 128 -6.85 -3.88 0.04
C ARG A 128 -6.18 -4.15 -1.29
N SER A 129 -4.92 -3.75 -1.41
CA SER A 129 -4.13 -3.89 -2.63
C SER A 129 -2.70 -4.31 -2.35
N ALA A 130 -2.01 -4.73 -3.40
CA ALA A 130 -0.58 -5.02 -3.33
C ALA A 130 0.17 -4.41 -4.52
N PHE A 131 1.46 -4.11 -4.32
CA PHE A 131 2.34 -3.58 -5.36
C PHE A 131 3.42 -4.62 -5.70
N ALA A 132 3.25 -5.27 -6.84
CA ALA A 132 4.07 -6.39 -7.29
C ALA A 132 5.20 -5.91 -8.21
N MET A 133 6.31 -5.44 -7.61
CA MET A 133 7.47 -4.94 -8.33
C MET A 133 8.68 -5.87 -8.19
N THR A 134 9.12 -6.15 -6.95
CA THR A 134 10.39 -6.83 -6.66
C THR A 134 10.39 -8.30 -7.09
N GLU A 135 11.55 -8.78 -7.55
CA GLU A 135 11.77 -10.13 -8.09
C GLU A 135 12.92 -10.84 -7.37
N PRO A 136 12.86 -12.18 -7.20
CA PRO A 136 13.89 -12.90 -6.47
C PRO A 136 15.22 -13.03 -7.23
N ASP A 137 15.17 -13.04 -8.55
CA ASP A 137 16.32 -13.43 -9.40
C ASP A 137 17.15 -12.24 -9.88
N VAL A 138 16.73 -11.00 -9.55
CA VAL A 138 17.41 -9.77 -9.96
C VAL A 138 17.47 -8.73 -8.84
N ALA A 139 18.41 -7.80 -8.93
CA ALA A 139 18.51 -6.64 -8.02
C ALA A 139 17.39 -5.63 -8.33
N SER A 140 16.16 -5.99 -7.98
CA SER A 140 14.94 -5.31 -8.38
C SER A 140 14.61 -4.02 -7.60
N SER A 141 15.49 -3.59 -6.69
CA SER A 141 15.51 -2.22 -6.17
C SER A 141 15.82 -1.18 -7.26
N ASP A 142 16.55 -1.60 -8.29
CA ASP A 142 16.61 -0.92 -9.57
C ASP A 142 15.48 -1.46 -10.46
N ALA A 143 14.48 -0.62 -10.70
CA ALA A 143 13.29 -0.98 -11.49
C ALA A 143 13.62 -1.37 -12.95
N THR A 144 14.77 -0.98 -13.47
CA THR A 144 15.20 -1.34 -14.83
C THR A 144 15.59 -2.82 -14.96
N ASN A 145 15.92 -3.48 -13.84
CA ASN A 145 16.30 -4.90 -13.81
C ASN A 145 15.09 -5.87 -13.83
N ILE A 146 13.86 -5.38 -13.71
CA ILE A 146 12.64 -6.21 -13.72
C ILE A 146 12.63 -7.11 -14.96
N GLN A 147 12.36 -8.40 -14.78
CA GLN A 147 12.32 -9.42 -15.85
C GLN A 147 10.94 -10.01 -16.12
N THR A 148 9.95 -9.79 -15.24
CA THR A 148 8.56 -10.17 -15.52
C THR A 148 8.14 -9.65 -16.89
N VAL A 149 7.65 -10.54 -17.77
CA VAL A 149 7.25 -10.23 -19.14
C VAL A 149 5.76 -9.93 -19.19
N MET A 150 5.40 -8.88 -19.91
CA MET A 150 4.02 -8.52 -20.25
C MET A 150 3.91 -8.42 -21.76
N ARG A 151 3.41 -9.47 -22.41
CA ARG A 151 3.30 -9.52 -23.87
C ARG A 151 1.88 -9.19 -24.29
N ARG A 152 1.71 -8.23 -25.17
CA ARG A 152 0.41 -7.96 -25.77
C ARG A 152 -0.04 -9.10 -26.68
N ASP A 153 -1.31 -9.50 -26.57
CA ASP A 153 -1.93 -10.55 -27.35
C ASP A 153 -3.39 -10.15 -27.68
N GLY A 154 -3.55 -9.45 -28.80
CA GLY A 154 -4.82 -8.84 -29.19
C GLY A 154 -5.25 -7.74 -28.21
N ASP A 155 -6.43 -7.91 -27.61
CA ASP A 155 -6.99 -6.96 -26.64
C ASP A 155 -6.59 -7.24 -25.18
N ASP A 156 -5.66 -8.20 -24.98
CA ASP A 156 -5.16 -8.61 -23.67
C ASP A 156 -3.65 -8.43 -23.54
N TYR A 157 -3.18 -8.50 -22.29
CA TYR A 157 -1.78 -8.79 -21.93
C TYR A 157 -1.67 -10.15 -21.30
N VAL A 158 -0.62 -10.90 -21.68
CA VAL A 158 -0.22 -12.15 -21.06
C VAL A 158 1.03 -11.90 -20.20
N ILE A 159 0.92 -12.20 -18.92
CA ILE A 159 1.93 -11.90 -17.90
C ILE A 159 2.59 -13.19 -17.46
N ASN A 160 3.93 -13.22 -17.48
CA ASN A 160 4.75 -14.32 -16.97
C ASN A 160 5.89 -13.78 -16.12
N GLY A 161 6.05 -14.29 -14.92
CA GLY A 161 7.11 -13.87 -14.01
C GLY A 161 6.88 -14.30 -12.57
N ARG A 162 7.83 -13.91 -11.71
CA ARG A 162 7.83 -14.23 -10.28
C ARG A 162 8.16 -12.99 -9.48
N LYS A 163 7.35 -12.70 -8.49
CA LYS A 163 7.51 -11.56 -7.58
C LYS A 163 7.63 -12.05 -6.15
N TRP A 164 8.42 -11.36 -5.32
CA TRP A 164 8.56 -11.69 -3.92
C TRP A 164 8.59 -10.45 -3.02
N TRP A 165 8.48 -10.67 -1.72
CA TRP A 165 8.36 -9.60 -0.71
C TRP A 165 7.23 -8.63 -1.02
N ILE A 166 6.12 -9.16 -1.57
CA ILE A 166 4.96 -8.37 -1.93
C ILE A 166 4.06 -8.23 -0.71
N THR A 167 4.11 -7.04 -0.11
CA THR A 167 3.31 -6.68 1.08
C THR A 167 1.84 -6.57 0.73
N GLY A 168 0.97 -7.06 1.63
CA GLY A 168 -0.49 -6.96 1.52
C GLY A 168 -1.15 -8.21 0.95
N VAL A 169 -0.41 -9.12 0.34
CA VAL A 169 -0.98 -10.29 -0.36
C VAL A 169 -1.63 -11.30 0.58
N ALA A 170 -1.16 -11.42 1.83
CA ALA A 170 -1.73 -12.35 2.80
C ALA A 170 -3.08 -11.87 3.35
N ASP A 171 -3.38 -10.59 3.26
CA ASP A 171 -4.68 -10.04 3.65
C ASP A 171 -5.78 -10.58 2.73
N GLN A 172 -6.82 -11.18 3.30
CA GLN A 172 -7.94 -11.76 2.52
C GLN A 172 -8.74 -10.69 1.77
N ARG A 173 -8.67 -9.43 2.19
CA ARG A 173 -9.30 -8.27 1.54
C ARG A 173 -8.49 -7.72 0.37
N CYS A 174 -7.27 -8.25 0.12
CA CYS A 174 -6.45 -7.84 -1.02
C CYS A 174 -7.08 -8.37 -2.31
N GLU A 175 -7.67 -7.50 -3.12
CA GLU A 175 -8.37 -7.88 -4.35
C GLU A 175 -7.65 -7.47 -5.63
N ILE A 176 -6.65 -6.58 -5.55
CA ILE A 176 -5.98 -6.03 -6.72
C ILE A 176 -4.48 -5.93 -6.53
N PHE A 177 -3.73 -6.31 -7.56
CA PHE A 177 -2.29 -6.12 -7.67
C PHE A 177 -1.97 -5.07 -8.73
N ILE A 178 -1.10 -4.11 -8.41
CA ILE A 178 -0.42 -3.26 -9.39
C ILE A 178 0.88 -3.97 -9.74
N VAL A 179 0.95 -4.54 -10.94
CA VAL A 179 2.07 -5.39 -11.37
C VAL A 179 2.97 -4.61 -12.33
N MET A 180 4.28 -4.58 -12.03
CA MET A 180 5.29 -4.02 -12.92
C MET A 180 5.99 -5.12 -13.70
N GLY A 181 6.10 -4.96 -15.03
CA GLY A 181 6.83 -5.87 -15.91
C GLY A 181 7.29 -5.19 -17.18
N LYS A 182 8.09 -5.88 -17.99
CA LYS A 182 8.57 -5.40 -19.31
C LYS A 182 7.55 -5.67 -20.39
N THR A 183 7.18 -4.62 -21.13
CA THR A 183 6.34 -4.71 -22.33
C THR A 183 7.18 -4.62 -23.59
N ASP A 184 8.26 -3.82 -23.59
CA ASP A 184 9.18 -3.67 -24.72
C ASP A 184 10.64 -3.67 -24.22
N PRO A 185 11.36 -4.81 -24.30
CA PRO A 185 12.75 -4.90 -23.87
C PRO A 185 13.75 -4.14 -24.78
N GLU A 186 13.33 -3.77 -26.01
CA GLU A 186 14.16 -3.05 -26.98
C GLU A 186 14.04 -1.52 -26.86
N ALA A 187 13.04 -1.04 -26.08
CA ALA A 187 12.88 0.39 -25.83
C ALA A 187 14.03 0.96 -24.97
N ASP A 188 14.10 2.28 -24.89
CA ASP A 188 15.00 2.98 -23.97
C ASP A 188 14.81 2.46 -22.53
N THR A 189 15.89 2.36 -21.77
CA THR A 189 15.95 1.71 -20.44
C THR A 189 14.78 2.06 -19.50
N HIS A 190 14.37 3.32 -19.47
CA HIS A 190 13.26 3.79 -18.60
C HIS A 190 11.88 3.71 -19.28
N ARG A 191 11.82 3.14 -20.48
CA ARG A 191 10.58 2.95 -21.25
C ARG A 191 10.24 1.47 -21.51
N GLN A 192 11.04 0.55 -20.98
CA GLN A 192 10.84 -0.89 -21.14
C GLN A 192 9.67 -1.42 -20.30
N GLN A 193 9.40 -0.78 -19.15
CA GLN A 193 8.46 -1.28 -18.16
C GLN A 193 7.11 -0.59 -18.26
N SER A 194 6.07 -1.36 -17.96
CA SER A 194 4.69 -0.90 -17.81
C SER A 194 4.11 -1.35 -16.48
N MET A 195 2.99 -0.77 -16.08
CA MET A 195 2.21 -1.21 -14.94
C MET A 195 0.80 -1.60 -15.35
N ILE A 196 0.33 -2.73 -14.83
CA ILE A 196 -0.97 -3.26 -15.16
C ILE A 196 -1.72 -3.74 -13.90
N LEU A 197 -3.03 -3.56 -13.89
CA LEU A 197 -3.91 -3.99 -12.81
C LEU A 197 -4.29 -5.46 -13.02
N VAL A 198 -4.00 -6.30 -12.03
CA VAL A 198 -4.31 -7.73 -12.04
C VAL A 198 -5.21 -8.06 -10.85
N PRO A 199 -6.48 -8.44 -11.07
CA PRO A 199 -7.34 -8.94 -10.00
C PRO A 199 -6.73 -10.20 -9.34
N ARG A 200 -6.95 -10.36 -8.03
CA ARG A 200 -6.38 -11.47 -7.25
C ARG A 200 -6.78 -12.86 -7.76
N ASP A 201 -8.00 -12.99 -8.22
CA ASP A 201 -8.59 -14.25 -8.69
C ASP A 201 -8.31 -14.57 -10.16
N THR A 202 -7.42 -13.79 -10.82
CA THR A 202 -7.09 -14.01 -12.22
C THR A 202 -6.43 -15.37 -12.41
N PRO A 203 -6.93 -16.23 -13.33
CA PRO A 203 -6.34 -17.53 -13.60
C PRO A 203 -4.86 -17.43 -13.96
N GLY A 204 -4.05 -18.37 -13.43
CA GLY A 204 -2.60 -18.41 -13.63
C GLY A 204 -1.78 -17.61 -12.61
N LEU A 205 -2.43 -16.81 -11.75
CA LEU A 205 -1.80 -16.19 -10.60
C LEU A 205 -1.82 -17.16 -9.41
N SER A 206 -0.68 -17.39 -8.77
CA SER A 206 -0.56 -18.21 -7.57
C SER A 206 0.24 -17.52 -6.48
N ILE A 207 -0.22 -17.65 -5.23
CA ILE A 207 0.51 -17.24 -4.04
C ILE A 207 1.26 -18.47 -3.55
N GLU A 208 2.60 -18.46 -3.64
CA GLU A 208 3.41 -19.64 -3.35
C GLU A 208 3.68 -19.79 -1.85
N ARG A 209 3.99 -18.68 -1.17
CA ARG A 209 4.27 -18.65 0.27
C ARG A 209 4.27 -17.24 0.85
N HIS A 210 4.14 -17.17 2.16
CA HIS A 210 4.39 -15.95 2.93
C HIS A 210 5.80 -16.00 3.51
N LEU A 211 6.55 -14.90 3.38
CA LEU A 211 7.96 -14.78 3.76
C LEU A 211 8.07 -14.12 5.14
N PRO A 212 8.59 -14.80 6.16
CA PRO A 212 8.79 -14.20 7.47
C PRO A 212 10.08 -13.37 7.52
N VAL A 213 10.10 -12.32 8.35
CA VAL A 213 11.30 -11.55 8.69
C VAL A 213 11.74 -11.98 10.10
N PHE A 214 12.89 -12.62 10.24
CA PHE A 214 13.38 -13.19 11.50
C PHE A 214 12.35 -14.09 12.23
N GLY A 215 11.53 -14.81 11.47
CA GLY A 215 10.45 -15.64 12.02
C GLY A 215 9.16 -14.90 12.36
N TYR A 216 9.14 -13.57 12.25
CA TYR A 216 7.94 -12.76 12.43
C TYR A 216 7.15 -12.65 11.13
N GLN A 217 5.84 -12.81 11.23
CA GLN A 217 4.88 -12.57 10.15
C GLN A 217 3.91 -11.48 10.62
N ASP A 218 3.80 -10.42 9.85
CA ASP A 218 2.79 -9.40 10.10
C ASP A 218 1.44 -9.76 9.45
N GLN A 219 0.40 -9.02 9.82
CA GLN A 219 -0.96 -9.27 9.36
C GLN A 219 -1.08 -9.23 7.83
N HIS A 220 -0.39 -8.31 7.18
CA HIS A 220 -0.51 -8.12 5.73
C HIS A 220 0.34 -9.11 4.94
N GLY A 221 1.34 -9.70 5.60
CA GLY A 221 2.29 -10.65 5.05
C GLY A 221 3.12 -10.06 3.91
N HIS A 222 4.25 -10.72 3.67
CA HIS A 222 5.11 -10.44 2.52
C HIS A 222 5.16 -11.73 1.70
N SER A 223 4.57 -11.73 0.52
CA SER A 223 4.35 -12.97 -0.21
C SER A 223 5.23 -13.09 -1.43
N GLU A 224 5.45 -14.34 -1.81
CA GLU A 224 5.97 -14.72 -3.10
C GLU A 224 4.79 -15.11 -3.98
N ILE A 225 4.71 -14.52 -5.19
CA ILE A 225 3.65 -14.75 -6.15
C ILE A 225 4.23 -15.08 -7.51
N VAL A 226 3.53 -15.94 -8.27
CA VAL A 226 3.94 -16.35 -9.60
C VAL A 226 2.80 -16.12 -10.58
N PHE A 227 3.16 -15.61 -11.76
CA PHE A 227 2.30 -15.40 -12.90
C PHE A 227 2.67 -16.42 -13.97
N ARG A 228 1.74 -17.29 -14.35
CA ARG A 228 1.88 -18.30 -15.42
C ARG A 228 0.78 -18.08 -16.44
N ASP A 229 1.11 -17.44 -17.55
CA ASP A 229 0.18 -17.07 -18.62
C ASP A 229 -1.07 -16.32 -18.09
N VAL A 230 -0.85 -15.45 -17.10
CA VAL A 230 -1.92 -14.63 -16.51
C VAL A 230 -2.40 -13.64 -17.56
N ARG A 231 -3.68 -13.74 -17.94
CA ARG A 231 -4.30 -12.94 -18.98
C ARG A 231 -5.22 -11.88 -18.39
N VAL A 232 -4.99 -10.63 -18.73
CA VAL A 232 -5.83 -9.50 -18.35
C VAL A 232 -6.11 -8.59 -19.54
N PRO A 233 -7.28 -7.91 -19.59
CA PRO A 233 -7.59 -6.95 -20.64
C PRO A 233 -6.56 -5.83 -20.75
N ALA A 234 -6.26 -5.38 -21.95
CA ALA A 234 -5.35 -4.25 -22.19
C ALA A 234 -5.84 -2.94 -21.54
N THR A 235 -7.12 -2.83 -21.27
CA THR A 235 -7.74 -1.72 -20.53
C THR A 235 -7.32 -1.68 -19.05
N ASN A 236 -6.68 -2.73 -18.55
CA ASN A 236 -6.10 -2.76 -17.19
C ASN A 236 -4.73 -2.07 -17.13
N LEU A 237 -4.13 -1.67 -18.24
CA LEU A 237 -2.88 -0.93 -18.28
C LEU A 237 -3.07 0.44 -17.59
N LEU A 238 -2.12 0.83 -16.72
CA LEU A 238 -2.08 2.16 -16.12
C LEU A 238 -1.30 3.13 -17.02
N ALA A 239 -1.87 4.29 -17.30
CA ALA A 239 -1.35 5.27 -18.25
C ALA A 239 -1.09 4.64 -19.64
N GLY A 240 0.16 4.44 -20.02
CA GLY A 240 0.57 3.88 -21.32
C GLY A 240 1.66 2.83 -21.21
N GLU A 241 1.91 2.12 -22.33
CA GLU A 241 3.09 1.26 -22.43
C GLU A 241 4.38 2.07 -22.24
N GLY A 242 5.31 1.51 -21.48
CA GLY A 242 6.59 2.15 -21.19
C GLY A 242 6.53 3.23 -20.11
N ASP A 243 5.38 3.46 -19.44
CA ASP A 243 5.25 4.45 -18.36
C ASP A 243 5.54 3.86 -16.97
N GLY A 244 5.81 2.56 -16.87
CA GLY A 244 5.97 1.85 -15.59
C GLY A 244 7.06 2.42 -14.71
N PHE A 245 8.21 2.81 -15.26
CA PHE A 245 9.29 3.43 -14.49
C PHE A 245 8.87 4.79 -13.91
N MET A 246 8.25 5.65 -14.71
CA MET A 246 7.73 6.96 -14.29
C MET A 246 6.67 6.80 -13.19
N ILE A 247 5.73 5.87 -13.34
CA ILE A 247 4.70 5.56 -12.34
C ILE A 247 5.36 5.09 -11.03
N ALA A 248 6.37 4.20 -11.10
CA ALA A 248 7.10 3.73 -9.92
C ALA A 248 7.75 4.88 -9.15
N GLN A 249 8.39 5.84 -9.83
CA GLN A 249 9.02 7.00 -9.20
C GLN A 249 7.98 7.92 -8.53
N ALA A 250 6.86 8.18 -9.20
CA ALA A 250 5.77 8.99 -8.65
C ALA A 250 5.18 8.36 -7.38
N ARG A 251 4.96 7.03 -7.38
CA ARG A 251 4.44 6.28 -6.23
C ARG A 251 5.39 6.29 -5.03
N LEU A 252 6.68 6.10 -5.29
CA LEU A 252 7.68 5.93 -4.22
C LEU A 252 8.07 7.26 -3.54
N GLY A 253 7.86 8.40 -4.18
CA GLY A 253 8.22 9.71 -3.67
C GLY A 253 7.58 10.02 -2.31
N PRO A 254 6.25 10.23 -2.24
CA PRO A 254 5.52 10.51 -1.00
C PRO A 254 5.63 9.38 0.02
N GLY A 255 5.55 8.13 -0.43
CA GLY A 255 5.62 6.95 0.43
C GLY A 255 6.89 6.89 1.27
N ARG A 256 8.06 7.31 0.76
CA ARG A 256 9.31 7.37 1.53
C ARG A 256 9.21 8.32 2.72
N ILE A 257 8.57 9.48 2.54
CA ILE A 257 8.38 10.48 3.60
C ILE A 257 7.46 9.92 4.67
N HIS A 258 6.32 9.35 4.29
CA HIS A 258 5.36 8.75 5.23
C HIS A 258 5.97 7.62 6.06
N HIS A 259 6.80 6.76 5.44
CA HIS A 259 7.52 5.71 6.17
C HIS A 259 8.57 6.26 7.12
N ALA A 260 9.32 7.30 6.72
CA ALA A 260 10.31 7.94 7.58
C ALA A 260 9.67 8.53 8.84
N MET A 261 8.53 9.24 8.68
CA MET A 261 7.81 9.83 9.81
C MET A 261 7.24 8.76 10.75
N ARG A 262 6.62 7.70 10.23
CA ARG A 262 6.17 6.58 11.06
C ARG A 262 7.31 5.92 11.82
N ALA A 263 8.48 5.77 11.20
CA ALA A 263 9.65 5.22 11.88
C ALA A 263 10.13 6.11 13.04
N ILE A 264 10.01 7.44 12.92
CA ILE A 264 10.28 8.36 14.02
C ILE A 264 9.31 8.11 15.19
N GLY A 265 8.00 8.05 14.92
CA GLY A 265 6.99 7.76 15.94
C GLY A 265 7.21 6.39 16.63
N MET A 266 7.62 5.36 15.87
CA MET A 266 8.02 4.07 16.46
C MET A 266 9.21 4.22 17.43
N ALA A 267 10.22 5.00 17.03
CA ALA A 267 11.40 5.24 17.85
C ALA A 267 11.07 6.05 19.10
N GLU A 268 10.21 7.07 19.01
CA GLU A 268 9.71 7.85 20.13
C GLU A 268 8.97 6.98 21.14
N ARG A 269 8.08 6.11 20.66
CA ARG A 269 7.39 5.15 21.55
C ARG A 269 8.38 4.22 22.24
N ALA A 270 9.34 3.68 21.50
CA ALA A 270 10.37 2.82 22.09
C ALA A 270 11.14 3.54 23.20
N LEU A 271 11.53 4.79 22.97
CA LEU A 271 12.21 5.62 23.96
C LEU A 271 11.33 5.90 25.19
N ALA A 272 10.05 6.16 24.98
CA ALA A 272 9.10 6.42 26.08
C ALA A 272 8.84 5.18 26.96
N LEU A 273 9.02 3.97 26.39
CA LEU A 273 8.86 2.71 27.11
C LEU A 273 10.14 2.26 27.84
N MET A 274 11.30 2.85 27.56
CA MET A 274 12.59 2.60 28.23
C MET A 274 12.72 3.38 29.55
#